data_cefa647feaf4070e1b2544887903f1e8
#
_entry.id   cefa647feaf4070e1b2544887903f1e8
#
_cell.length_a   1.000
_cell.length_b   1.000
_cell.length_c   1.000
_cell.angle_alpha   90.00
_cell.angle_beta   90.00
_cell.angle_gamma   90.00
#
_symmetry.space_group_name_H-M   'P 1'
#
loop_
_entity.id
_entity.type
_entity.pdbx_description
1 polymer ?
#
loop_
_entity_poly.entity_id
_entity_poly.type
_entity_poly.pdbx_seq_one_letter_code
_entity_poly.pdbx_strand_id
1 'polypeptide(L)'
;MSFLSRLSVAFALGLAACSPGEPAKSAPAVQAGPDSGRREVALFAGGCFWSVEANFEAMPGVVSAVSGFAGGTVANPSYDQVVRGGTGHLEAVQVTYDPARISYRQLVDRFWRTIDPTDPDGQFCDQGAPYVTAVFATPAQTPIARASRAAAVAVIGADRFTTPVRPAARFWPAEAYHQDFARLNPVRYGGYTRFCGREARLRAVWGR
;
A
#
# COMPACT_ATOMS: atom_id res chain seq x y z
N MET A 1 -49.97 32.12 64.50
CA MET A 1 -50.11 32.99 63.36
C MET A 1 -48.80 32.81 62.56
N SER A 2 -48.77 31.90 61.56
CA SER A 2 -47.58 31.54 60.83
C SER A 2 -47.84 31.87 59.37
N PHE A 3 -47.02 32.75 58.81
CA PHE A 3 -47.02 33.08 57.39
C PHE A 3 -46.07 32.11 56.67
N LEU A 4 -46.61 31.29 55.77
CA LEU A 4 -45.88 30.43 54.83
C LEU A 4 -45.58 31.22 53.57
N SER A 5 -44.32 31.56 53.36
CA SER A 5 -43.81 32.14 52.12
C SER A 5 -43.53 31.00 51.14
N ARG A 6 -44.25 30.99 50.00
CA ARG A 6 -44.01 30.06 48.89
C ARG A 6 -42.95 30.64 47.97
N LEU A 7 -41.80 29.99 47.91
CA LEU A 7 -40.72 30.31 46.96
C LEU A 7 -40.99 29.54 45.67
N SER A 8 -41.34 30.27 44.58
CA SER A 8 -41.50 29.68 43.26
C SER A 8 -40.15 29.68 42.56
N VAL A 9 -39.59 28.48 42.30
CA VAL A 9 -38.40 28.31 41.48
C VAL A 9 -38.83 28.18 40.02
N ALA A 10 -38.48 29.19 39.23
CA ALA A 10 -38.65 29.16 37.80
C ALA A 10 -37.47 28.37 37.14
N PHE A 11 -37.82 27.24 36.53
CA PHE A 11 -36.88 26.42 35.80
C PHE A 11 -36.78 26.98 34.35
N ALA A 12 -35.72 27.69 34.06
CA ALA A 12 -35.43 28.14 32.69
C ALA A 12 -34.85 26.97 31.89
N LEU A 13 -35.59 26.39 30.95
CA LEU A 13 -35.10 25.50 29.93
C LEU A 13 -34.23 26.28 28.94
N GLY A 14 -32.92 26.14 29.04
CA GLY A 14 -31.99 26.60 28.00
C GLY A 14 -32.01 25.65 26.80
N LEU A 15 -32.57 26.10 25.70
CA LEU A 15 -32.43 25.45 24.41
C LEU A 15 -30.98 25.63 23.94
N ALA A 16 -30.18 24.58 24.01
CA ALA A 16 -28.90 24.54 23.36
C ALA A 16 -29.14 24.39 21.84
N ALA A 17 -28.89 25.45 21.10
CA ALA A 17 -28.87 25.42 19.65
C ALA A 17 -27.64 24.62 19.18
N CYS A 18 -27.85 23.42 18.63
CA CYS A 18 -26.84 22.70 17.87
C CYS A 18 -26.53 23.46 16.60
N SER A 19 -25.38 24.12 16.53
CA SER A 19 -24.84 24.66 15.29
C SER A 19 -24.48 23.48 14.35
N PRO A 20 -24.92 23.49 13.09
CA PRO A 20 -24.46 22.50 12.12
C PRO A 20 -22.97 22.71 11.89
N GLY A 21 -22.15 21.68 12.17
CA GLY A 21 -20.74 21.67 11.89
C GLY A 21 -20.47 21.93 10.41
N GLU A 22 -19.56 22.86 10.12
CA GLU A 22 -19.09 23.08 8.75
C GLU A 22 -18.56 21.77 8.16
N PRO A 23 -18.89 21.44 6.89
CA PRO A 23 -18.35 20.28 6.22
C PRO A 23 -16.82 20.45 6.10
N ALA A 24 -16.07 19.47 6.60
CA ALA A 24 -14.62 19.41 6.46
C ALA A 24 -14.25 19.64 5.00
N LYS A 25 -13.42 20.65 4.72
CA LYS A 25 -12.86 20.90 3.38
C LYS A 25 -12.18 19.61 2.91
N SER A 26 -12.77 18.93 1.94
CA SER A 26 -12.13 17.83 1.23
C SER A 26 -10.82 18.32 0.62
N ALA A 27 -9.73 17.60 0.89
CA ALA A 27 -8.46 17.86 0.24
C ALA A 27 -8.66 17.87 -1.29
N PRO A 28 -8.01 18.77 -2.04
CA PRO A 28 -8.18 18.83 -3.48
C PRO A 28 -7.82 17.48 -4.09
N ALA A 29 -8.76 16.88 -4.81
CA ALA A 29 -8.48 15.71 -5.64
C ALA A 29 -7.41 16.11 -6.64
N VAL A 30 -6.28 15.40 -6.62
CA VAL A 30 -5.24 15.57 -7.65
C VAL A 30 -5.91 15.19 -8.97
N GLN A 31 -6.21 16.19 -9.78
CA GLN A 31 -6.76 15.96 -11.12
C GLN A 31 -5.67 15.24 -11.94
N ALA A 32 -5.95 13.99 -12.29
CA ALA A 32 -5.07 13.26 -13.21
C ALA A 32 -5.09 13.99 -14.56
N GLY A 33 -3.92 14.40 -15.04
CA GLY A 33 -3.78 15.01 -16.37
C GLY A 33 -4.31 14.09 -17.48
N PRO A 34 -4.45 14.58 -18.72
CA PRO A 34 -4.88 13.78 -19.87
C PRO A 34 -3.91 12.61 -20.09
N ASP A 35 -4.41 11.50 -20.64
CA ASP A 35 -3.58 10.35 -21.02
C ASP A 35 -2.55 10.79 -22.08
N SER A 36 -1.27 10.72 -21.72
CA SER A 36 -0.16 11.14 -22.61
C SER A 36 0.18 10.12 -23.69
N GLY A 37 -0.39 8.92 -23.63
CA GLY A 37 0.02 7.78 -24.45
C GLY A 37 1.39 7.20 -24.08
N ARG A 38 2.21 7.91 -23.29
CA ARG A 38 3.49 7.42 -22.78
C ARG A 38 3.27 6.43 -21.66
N ARG A 39 4.04 5.36 -21.63
CA ARG A 39 4.02 4.34 -20.58
C ARG A 39 5.41 4.14 -20.02
N GLU A 40 5.48 4.02 -18.70
CA GLU A 40 6.68 3.64 -17.98
C GLU A 40 6.37 2.45 -17.09
N VAL A 41 7.42 1.74 -16.65
CA VAL A 41 7.31 0.52 -15.85
C VAL A 41 8.06 0.67 -14.54
N ALA A 42 7.46 0.18 -13.47
CA ALA A 42 8.05 0.07 -12.14
C ALA A 42 7.86 -1.36 -11.61
N LEU A 43 8.75 -1.84 -10.72
CA LEU A 43 8.73 -3.20 -10.21
C LEU A 43 8.89 -3.20 -8.69
N PHE A 44 7.93 -3.83 -8.00
CA PHE A 44 7.83 -3.85 -6.54
C PHE A 44 7.61 -5.26 -6.01
N ALA A 45 8.27 -5.61 -4.92
CA ALA A 45 7.98 -6.78 -4.10
C ALA A 45 7.47 -6.32 -2.72
N GLY A 46 6.30 -6.75 -2.31
CA GLY A 46 5.62 -6.24 -1.11
C GLY A 46 4.82 -7.31 -0.35
N GLY A 47 5.35 -8.54 -0.27
CA GLY A 47 4.63 -9.70 0.24
C GLY A 47 3.67 -10.25 -0.80
N CYS A 48 2.54 -10.80 -0.37
CA CYS A 48 1.54 -11.37 -1.28
C CYS A 48 1.20 -10.40 -2.42
N PHE A 49 1.51 -10.82 -3.64
CA PHE A 49 1.35 -10.02 -4.86
C PHE A 49 -0.11 -9.68 -5.18
N TRP A 50 -1.10 -10.47 -4.74
CA TRP A 50 -2.52 -10.11 -4.87
C TRP A 50 -2.84 -8.77 -4.20
N SER A 51 -2.23 -8.52 -3.03
CA SER A 51 -2.44 -7.27 -2.30
C SER A 51 -1.67 -6.10 -2.93
N VAL A 52 -0.48 -6.36 -3.43
CA VAL A 52 0.34 -5.33 -4.09
C VAL A 52 -0.30 -4.92 -5.41
N GLU A 53 -0.76 -5.88 -6.22
CA GLU A 53 -1.50 -5.67 -7.47
C GLU A 53 -2.75 -4.80 -7.22
N ALA A 54 -3.64 -5.25 -6.33
CA ALA A 54 -4.86 -4.51 -6.00
C ALA A 54 -4.60 -3.07 -5.50
N ASN A 55 -3.53 -2.86 -4.71
CA ASN A 55 -3.16 -1.53 -4.25
C ASN A 55 -2.72 -0.62 -5.39
N PHE A 56 -1.96 -1.13 -6.36
CA PHE A 56 -1.52 -0.35 -7.50
C PHE A 56 -2.64 -0.11 -8.51
N GLU A 57 -3.49 -1.09 -8.80
CA GLU A 57 -4.64 -0.94 -9.69
C GLU A 57 -5.62 0.15 -9.22
N ALA A 58 -5.75 0.33 -7.91
CA ALA A 58 -6.58 1.38 -7.32
C ALA A 58 -5.97 2.80 -7.46
N MET A 59 -4.74 2.96 -8.00
CA MET A 59 -4.07 4.26 -8.10
C MET A 59 -4.38 4.95 -9.42
N PRO A 60 -4.98 6.15 -9.42
CA PRO A 60 -5.17 6.94 -10.65
C PRO A 60 -3.83 7.20 -11.35
N GLY A 61 -3.75 6.88 -12.64
CA GLY A 61 -2.52 6.98 -13.44
C GLY A 61 -1.79 5.65 -13.63
N VAL A 62 -2.08 4.62 -12.83
CA VAL A 62 -1.69 3.24 -13.14
C VAL A 62 -2.56 2.73 -14.28
N VAL A 63 -1.93 2.09 -15.26
CA VAL A 63 -2.57 1.54 -16.45
C VAL A 63 -2.82 0.04 -16.27
N SER A 64 -1.86 -0.67 -15.69
CA SER A 64 -1.97 -2.08 -15.32
C SER A 64 -0.98 -2.45 -14.22
N ALA A 65 -1.33 -3.44 -13.43
CA ALA A 65 -0.43 -4.12 -12.53
C ALA A 65 -0.50 -5.62 -12.84
N VAL A 66 0.63 -6.30 -12.84
CA VAL A 66 0.74 -7.72 -13.19
C VAL A 66 1.50 -8.43 -12.08
N SER A 67 0.89 -9.44 -11.48
CA SER A 67 1.50 -10.30 -10.46
C SER A 67 2.51 -11.25 -11.09
N GLY A 68 3.64 -11.47 -10.43
CA GLY A 68 4.71 -12.33 -10.93
C GLY A 68 5.90 -12.45 -9.98
N PHE A 69 7.06 -12.69 -10.54
CA PHE A 69 8.27 -13.03 -9.81
C PHE A 69 9.47 -12.23 -10.31
N ALA A 70 10.34 -11.81 -9.38
CA ALA A 70 11.56 -11.08 -9.73
C ALA A 70 12.69 -11.31 -8.71
N GLY A 71 13.94 -11.06 -9.14
CA GLY A 71 15.11 -11.04 -8.27
C GLY A 71 15.82 -12.38 -8.10
N GLY A 72 15.24 -13.47 -8.56
CA GLY A 72 15.83 -14.80 -8.53
C GLY A 72 16.60 -15.19 -9.79
N THR A 73 17.08 -16.43 -9.84
CA THR A 73 17.93 -16.95 -10.91
C THR A 73 17.24 -17.96 -11.82
N VAL A 74 16.12 -18.52 -11.41
CA VAL A 74 15.35 -19.50 -12.20
C VAL A 74 14.60 -18.77 -13.30
N ALA A 75 14.78 -19.22 -14.54
CA ALA A 75 14.06 -18.67 -15.67
C ALA A 75 12.63 -19.23 -15.73
N ASN A 76 11.66 -18.34 -15.97
CA ASN A 76 10.23 -18.68 -16.06
C ASN A 76 9.78 -19.60 -14.93
N PRO A 77 9.94 -19.20 -13.65
CA PRO A 77 9.56 -20.04 -12.52
C PRO A 77 8.04 -20.19 -12.42
N SER A 78 7.57 -21.33 -11.97
CA SER A 78 6.17 -21.49 -11.55
C SER A 78 5.97 -20.98 -10.12
N TYR A 79 4.72 -20.69 -9.75
CA TYR A 79 4.32 -20.35 -8.38
C TYR A 79 4.83 -21.39 -7.37
N ASP A 80 4.59 -22.65 -7.66
CA ASP A 80 5.02 -23.76 -6.80
C ASP A 80 6.54 -23.82 -6.58
N GLN A 81 7.33 -23.45 -7.57
CA GLN A 81 8.78 -23.40 -7.42
C GLN A 81 9.20 -22.24 -6.52
N VAL A 82 8.57 -21.09 -6.66
CA VAL A 82 8.90 -19.89 -5.86
C VAL A 82 8.53 -20.10 -4.40
N VAL A 83 7.31 -20.56 -4.11
CA VAL A 83 6.84 -20.73 -2.72
C VAL A 83 7.56 -21.86 -1.98
N ARG A 84 8.06 -22.88 -2.68
CA ARG A 84 8.92 -23.90 -2.07
C ARG A 84 10.31 -23.37 -1.71
N GLY A 85 10.68 -22.20 -2.22
CA GLY A 85 11.97 -21.59 -1.96
C GLY A 85 13.09 -22.09 -2.86
N GLY A 86 14.31 -21.54 -2.68
CA GLY A 86 15.51 -21.92 -3.44
C GLY A 86 15.65 -21.24 -4.81
N THR A 87 14.61 -20.58 -5.34
CA THR A 87 14.68 -19.87 -6.62
C THR A 87 15.34 -18.49 -6.51
N GLY A 88 15.36 -17.91 -5.32
CA GLY A 88 15.76 -16.54 -5.06
C GLY A 88 14.76 -15.48 -5.52
N HIS A 89 13.65 -15.88 -6.15
CA HIS A 89 12.60 -14.97 -6.56
C HIS A 89 11.76 -14.50 -5.37
N LEU A 90 11.32 -13.23 -5.48
CA LEU A 90 10.27 -12.65 -4.65
C LEU A 90 8.96 -12.63 -5.43
N GLU A 91 7.82 -12.75 -4.73
CA GLU A 91 6.56 -12.30 -5.28
C GLU A 91 6.65 -10.79 -5.57
N ALA A 92 6.36 -10.42 -6.79
CA ALA A 92 6.55 -9.06 -7.29
C ALA A 92 5.39 -8.63 -8.19
N VAL A 93 5.21 -7.32 -8.32
CA VAL A 93 4.22 -6.75 -9.23
C VAL A 93 4.90 -5.77 -10.15
N GLN A 94 4.72 -5.99 -11.47
CA GLN A 94 5.12 -5.07 -12.51
C GLN A 94 3.98 -4.07 -12.76
N VAL A 95 4.26 -2.79 -12.54
CA VAL A 95 3.30 -1.69 -12.66
C VAL A 95 3.60 -0.89 -13.92
N THR A 96 2.66 -0.85 -14.85
CA THR A 96 2.69 0.07 -16.00
C THR A 96 1.89 1.32 -15.65
N TYR A 97 2.44 2.50 -15.84
CA TYR A 97 1.80 3.76 -15.46
C TYR A 97 2.01 4.86 -16.53
N ASP A 98 1.12 5.85 -16.51
CA ASP A 98 1.26 7.07 -17.29
C ASP A 98 2.00 8.14 -16.47
N PRO A 99 3.24 8.51 -16.84
CA PRO A 99 4.04 9.47 -16.07
C PRO A 99 3.47 10.90 -16.05
N ALA A 100 2.53 11.23 -16.96
CA ALA A 100 1.82 12.51 -16.93
C ALA A 100 0.73 12.54 -15.84
N ARG A 101 0.26 11.37 -15.36
CA ARG A 101 -0.81 11.25 -14.39
C ARG A 101 -0.31 10.86 -13.01
N ILE A 102 0.75 10.04 -12.93
CA ILE A 102 1.40 9.65 -11.69
C ILE A 102 2.90 9.50 -11.92
N SER A 103 3.72 10.16 -11.12
CA SER A 103 5.18 10.04 -11.21
C SER A 103 5.68 8.75 -10.54
N TYR A 104 6.87 8.28 -10.97
CA TYR A 104 7.54 7.16 -10.29
C TYR A 104 7.73 7.42 -8.79
N ARG A 105 8.08 8.66 -8.41
CA ARG A 105 8.22 9.06 -7.01
C ARG A 105 6.92 8.82 -6.23
N GLN A 106 5.78 9.21 -6.77
CA GLN A 106 4.48 9.02 -6.12
C GLN A 106 4.11 7.54 -5.99
N LEU A 107 4.46 6.70 -6.99
CA LEU A 107 4.27 5.24 -6.88
C LEU A 107 5.08 4.67 -5.71
N VAL A 108 6.36 5.02 -5.61
CA VAL A 108 7.25 4.54 -4.54
C VAL A 108 6.79 5.04 -3.17
N ASP A 109 6.42 6.34 -3.05
CA ASP A 109 5.93 6.92 -1.79
C ASP A 109 4.64 6.23 -1.31
N ARG A 110 3.75 5.85 -2.24
CA ARG A 110 2.53 5.11 -1.92
C ARG A 110 2.83 3.65 -1.57
N PHE A 111 3.75 3.01 -2.29
CA PHE A 111 4.17 1.63 -2.01
C PHE A 111 4.62 1.45 -0.56
N TRP A 112 5.49 2.34 -0.04
CA TRP A 112 5.91 2.27 1.36
C TRP A 112 4.73 2.16 2.32
N ARG A 113 3.65 2.88 2.05
CA ARG A 113 2.45 2.92 2.91
C ARG A 113 1.57 1.67 2.82
N THR A 114 1.86 0.76 1.91
CA THR A 114 1.13 -0.50 1.73
C THR A 114 1.86 -1.71 2.30
N ILE A 115 3.07 -1.53 2.83
CA ILE A 115 3.89 -2.59 3.40
C ILE A 115 4.27 -2.29 4.86
N ASP A 116 4.68 -3.33 5.58
CA ASP A 116 5.45 -3.21 6.80
C ASP A 116 6.94 -3.26 6.49
N PRO A 117 7.64 -2.13 6.42
CA PRO A 117 9.04 -2.11 6.09
C PRO A 117 9.95 -2.56 7.25
N THR A 118 9.36 -2.94 8.38
CA THR A 118 10.11 -3.38 9.58
C THR A 118 10.18 -4.90 9.71
N ASP A 119 9.48 -5.65 8.83
CA ASP A 119 9.53 -7.09 8.78
C ASP A 119 10.60 -7.55 7.77
N PRO A 120 11.70 -8.18 8.20
CA PRO A 120 12.76 -8.66 7.32
C PRO A 120 12.45 -10.02 6.69
N ASP A 121 11.50 -10.78 7.23
CA ASP A 121 11.30 -12.20 6.95
C ASP A 121 10.02 -12.50 6.15
N GLY A 122 9.19 -11.48 5.92
CA GLY A 122 7.94 -11.64 5.19
C GLY A 122 7.08 -10.40 5.19
N GLN A 123 5.75 -10.58 5.10
CA GLN A 123 4.78 -9.50 5.22
C GLN A 123 3.47 -10.01 5.83
N PHE A 124 3.11 -9.46 6.97
CA PHE A 124 1.86 -9.80 7.69
C PHE A 124 1.80 -11.29 8.07
N CYS A 125 0.92 -12.07 7.43
CA CYS A 125 0.82 -13.51 7.67
C CYS A 125 1.62 -14.37 6.66
N ASP A 126 2.18 -13.75 5.62
CA ASP A 126 2.99 -14.46 4.63
C ASP A 126 4.46 -14.37 5.03
N GLN A 127 5.03 -15.49 5.42
CA GLN A 127 6.40 -15.56 5.93
C GLN A 127 7.30 -16.35 4.98
N GLY A 128 8.56 -15.98 4.94
CA GLY A 128 9.60 -16.62 4.14
C GLY A 128 10.10 -15.78 2.98
N ALA A 129 11.19 -16.23 2.39
CA ALA A 129 11.96 -15.50 1.39
C ALA A 129 11.16 -14.95 0.19
N PRO A 130 10.12 -15.64 -0.35
CA PRO A 130 9.33 -15.10 -1.45
C PRO A 130 8.55 -13.82 -1.10
N TYR A 131 8.27 -13.60 0.18
CA TYR A 131 7.39 -12.52 0.66
C TYR A 131 8.12 -11.33 1.24
N VAL A 132 9.45 -11.32 1.22
CA VAL A 132 10.20 -10.13 1.66
C VAL A 132 10.04 -8.97 0.68
N THR A 133 10.24 -7.76 1.18
CA THR A 133 9.98 -6.53 0.43
C THR A 133 11.20 -6.02 -0.33
N ALA A 134 10.99 -5.43 -1.50
CA ALA A 134 12.02 -4.71 -2.25
C ALA A 134 11.38 -3.73 -3.27
N VAL A 135 12.12 -2.68 -3.62
CA VAL A 135 11.89 -1.87 -4.82
C VAL A 135 13.00 -2.19 -5.80
N PHE A 136 12.65 -2.70 -6.99
CA PHE A 136 13.59 -2.91 -8.07
C PHE A 136 13.63 -1.66 -8.96
N ALA A 137 14.80 -1.06 -9.11
CA ALA A 137 14.95 0.22 -9.76
C ALA A 137 15.99 0.18 -10.88
N THR A 138 15.64 0.73 -12.05
CA THR A 138 16.60 1.02 -13.11
C THR A 138 17.62 2.07 -12.67
N PRO A 139 18.75 2.25 -13.38
CA PRO A 139 19.69 3.32 -13.04
C PRO A 139 19.05 4.72 -12.98
N ALA A 140 18.08 5.03 -13.87
CA ALA A 140 17.36 6.29 -13.85
C ALA A 140 16.37 6.41 -12.67
N GLN A 141 15.77 5.32 -12.25
CA GLN A 141 14.82 5.28 -11.12
C GLN A 141 15.52 5.27 -9.75
N THR A 142 16.73 4.74 -9.66
CA THR A 142 17.46 4.53 -8.41
C THR A 142 17.60 5.78 -7.54
N PRO A 143 18.00 6.96 -8.05
CA PRO A 143 18.10 8.15 -7.19
C PRO A 143 16.74 8.58 -6.62
N ILE A 144 15.66 8.44 -7.40
CA ILE A 144 14.30 8.77 -6.97
C ILE A 144 13.83 7.79 -5.89
N ALA A 145 14.02 6.47 -6.10
CA ALA A 145 13.65 5.44 -5.14
C ALA A 145 14.42 5.58 -3.81
N ARG A 146 15.72 5.88 -3.87
CA ARG A 146 16.54 6.10 -2.68
C ARG A 146 16.13 7.34 -1.91
N ALA A 147 15.81 8.45 -2.59
CA ALA A 147 15.31 9.67 -1.94
C ALA A 147 13.94 9.44 -1.28
N SER A 148 13.05 8.68 -1.94
CA SER A 148 11.77 8.26 -1.37
C SER A 148 11.98 7.37 -0.13
N ARG A 149 12.87 6.36 -0.23
CA ARG A 149 13.22 5.50 0.89
C ARG A 149 13.76 6.29 2.08
N ALA A 150 14.65 7.25 1.85
CA ALA A 150 15.21 8.08 2.93
C ALA A 150 14.12 8.86 3.68
N ALA A 151 13.11 9.38 2.98
CA ALA A 151 11.95 10.04 3.60
C ALA A 151 11.11 9.06 4.43
N ALA A 152 10.92 7.83 3.96
CA ALA A 152 10.21 6.79 4.70
C ALA A 152 11.00 6.32 5.94
N VAL A 153 12.33 6.17 5.82
CA VAL A 153 13.25 5.85 6.92
C VAL A 153 13.21 6.92 8.00
N ALA A 154 13.12 8.20 7.65
CA ALA A 154 12.99 9.28 8.62
C ALA A 154 11.72 9.18 9.49
N VAL A 155 10.68 8.51 9.01
CA VAL A 155 9.44 8.26 9.77
C VAL A 155 9.54 7.02 10.64
N ILE A 156 10.14 5.94 10.12
CA ILE A 156 10.14 4.61 10.76
C ILE A 156 11.34 4.42 11.70
N GLY A 157 12.47 5.03 11.38
CA GLY A 157 13.78 4.78 12.01
C GLY A 157 14.69 3.90 11.14
N ALA A 158 15.96 4.27 11.06
CA ALA A 158 16.93 3.61 10.17
C ALA A 158 17.25 2.16 10.58
N ASP A 159 17.24 1.88 11.87
CA ASP A 159 17.46 0.58 12.49
C ASP A 159 16.31 -0.41 12.27
N ARG A 160 15.13 0.12 11.99
CA ARG A 160 13.91 -0.66 11.80
C ARG A 160 13.52 -0.87 10.34
N PHE A 161 13.97 -0.01 9.42
CA PHE A 161 13.56 -0.03 8.01
C PHE A 161 14.40 -1.02 7.18
N THR A 162 13.87 -2.21 6.93
CA THR A 162 14.59 -3.32 6.29
C THR A 162 14.45 -3.37 4.76
N THR A 163 13.41 -2.76 4.18
CA THR A 163 13.12 -2.82 2.74
C THR A 163 14.22 -2.15 1.88
N PRO A 164 14.91 -2.89 1.00
CA PRO A 164 15.97 -2.35 0.16
C PRO A 164 15.45 -1.75 -1.16
N VAL A 165 16.25 -0.87 -1.77
CA VAL A 165 16.21 -0.57 -3.20
C VAL A 165 17.27 -1.42 -3.88
N ARG A 166 16.83 -2.35 -4.75
CA ARG A 166 17.67 -3.29 -5.50
C ARG A 166 17.84 -2.84 -6.95
N PRO A 167 18.88 -3.25 -7.67
CA PRO A 167 18.96 -3.07 -9.11
C PRO A 167 17.76 -3.68 -9.82
N ALA A 168 17.41 -3.13 -10.99
CA ALA A 168 16.39 -3.69 -11.86
C ALA A 168 16.63 -5.18 -12.11
N ALA A 169 15.56 -5.96 -12.07
CA ALA A 169 15.58 -7.41 -12.26
C ALA A 169 14.64 -7.81 -13.40
N ARG A 170 14.88 -8.96 -13.98
CA ARG A 170 13.94 -9.56 -14.92
C ARG A 170 12.66 -9.94 -14.20
N PHE A 171 11.53 -9.57 -14.78
CA PHE A 171 10.21 -9.95 -14.30
C PHE A 171 9.69 -11.16 -15.08
N TRP A 172 9.02 -12.07 -14.36
CA TRP A 172 8.36 -13.24 -14.87
C TRP A 172 6.90 -13.21 -14.42
N PRO A 173 5.92 -13.09 -15.32
CA PRO A 173 4.50 -13.11 -14.92
C PRO A 173 4.14 -14.43 -14.23
N ALA A 174 3.33 -14.35 -13.19
CA ALA A 174 2.71 -15.51 -12.57
C ALA A 174 1.57 -16.04 -13.43
N GLU A 175 1.10 -17.23 -13.12
CA GLU A 175 0.03 -17.91 -13.82
C GLU A 175 -1.26 -17.09 -13.82
N ALA A 176 -2.09 -17.28 -14.84
CA ALA A 176 -3.28 -16.44 -15.09
C ALA A 176 -4.27 -16.40 -13.90
N TYR A 177 -4.35 -17.47 -13.11
CA TYR A 177 -5.26 -17.53 -11.96
C TYR A 177 -4.83 -16.64 -10.78
N HIS A 178 -3.62 -16.09 -10.82
CA HIS A 178 -3.14 -15.11 -9.85
C HIS A 178 -3.45 -13.67 -10.24
N GLN A 179 -3.68 -13.40 -11.51
CA GLN A 179 -3.93 -12.04 -12.00
C GLN A 179 -5.32 -11.57 -11.58
N ASP A 180 -5.44 -10.28 -11.23
CA ASP A 180 -6.71 -9.68 -10.80
C ASP A 180 -7.38 -10.41 -9.61
N PHE A 181 -6.61 -11.14 -8.82
CA PHE A 181 -7.18 -12.06 -7.82
C PHE A 181 -8.13 -11.39 -6.86
N ALA A 182 -7.79 -10.20 -6.37
CA ALA A 182 -8.63 -9.45 -5.43
C ALA A 182 -9.98 -9.08 -6.06
N ARG A 183 -10.00 -8.69 -7.32
CA ARG A 183 -11.19 -8.29 -8.08
C ARG A 183 -12.06 -9.49 -8.45
N LEU A 184 -11.44 -10.59 -8.87
CA LEU A 184 -12.14 -11.80 -9.30
C LEU A 184 -12.60 -12.69 -8.14
N ASN A 185 -11.95 -12.57 -6.96
CA ASN A 185 -12.22 -13.39 -5.77
C ASN A 185 -12.43 -12.53 -4.50
N PRO A 186 -13.35 -11.55 -4.49
CA PRO A 186 -13.42 -10.52 -3.43
C PRO A 186 -13.70 -11.10 -2.04
N VAL A 187 -14.48 -12.17 -1.94
CA VAL A 187 -14.79 -12.82 -0.65
C VAL A 187 -13.54 -13.50 -0.08
N ARG A 188 -12.83 -14.27 -0.91
CA ARG A 188 -11.61 -14.98 -0.50
C ARG A 188 -10.51 -14.00 -0.13
N TYR A 189 -10.28 -12.99 -0.97
CA TYR A 189 -9.30 -11.94 -0.73
C TYR A 189 -9.62 -11.11 0.53
N GLY A 190 -10.88 -10.71 0.72
CA GLY A 190 -11.32 -9.98 1.91
C GLY A 190 -11.21 -10.81 3.21
N GLY A 191 -11.40 -12.13 3.13
CA GLY A 191 -11.14 -13.05 4.25
C GLY A 191 -9.66 -13.11 4.60
N TYR A 192 -8.81 -13.30 3.60
CA TYR A 192 -7.35 -13.33 3.72
C TYR A 192 -6.81 -12.04 4.36
N THR A 193 -7.14 -10.86 3.83
CA THR A 193 -6.60 -9.58 4.35
C THR A 193 -7.01 -9.29 5.79
N ARG A 194 -8.24 -9.69 6.18
CA ARG A 194 -8.71 -9.58 7.57
C ARG A 194 -7.98 -10.54 8.50
N PHE A 195 -7.84 -11.80 8.10
CA PHE A 195 -7.13 -12.81 8.88
C PHE A 195 -5.67 -12.39 9.13
N CYS A 196 -4.99 -11.85 8.12
CA CYS A 196 -3.62 -11.37 8.23
C CYS A 196 -3.46 -10.06 9.02
N GLY A 197 -4.53 -9.42 9.46
CA GLY A 197 -4.46 -8.20 10.27
C GLY A 197 -3.76 -7.02 9.59
N ARG A 198 -3.70 -7.02 8.25
CA ARG A 198 -2.91 -6.09 7.43
C ARG A 198 -3.16 -4.62 7.80
N GLU A 199 -4.42 -4.20 7.88
CA GLU A 199 -4.76 -2.81 8.21
C GLU A 199 -4.30 -2.39 9.62
N ALA A 200 -4.49 -3.26 10.61
CA ALA A 200 -4.09 -2.99 12.00
C ALA A 200 -2.56 -2.82 12.07
N ARG A 201 -1.83 -3.69 11.38
CA ARG A 201 -0.36 -3.61 11.34
C ARG A 201 0.12 -2.35 10.64
N LEU A 202 -0.45 -1.99 9.50
CA LEU A 202 -0.11 -0.76 8.77
C LEU A 202 -0.39 0.49 9.62
N ARG A 203 -1.50 0.52 10.36
CA ARG A 203 -1.77 1.62 11.31
C ARG A 203 -0.72 1.69 12.41
N ALA A 204 -0.34 0.56 12.99
CA ALA A 204 0.68 0.51 14.05
C ALA A 204 2.05 0.96 13.57
N VAL A 205 2.45 0.58 12.35
CA VAL A 205 3.77 0.90 11.79
C VAL A 205 3.85 2.36 11.32
N TRP A 206 2.80 2.86 10.68
CA TRP A 206 2.81 4.17 10.03
C TRP A 206 2.12 5.28 10.83
N GLY A 207 1.54 4.98 12.01
CA GLY A 207 0.91 5.97 12.89
C GLY A 207 -0.37 6.59 12.31
N ARG A 208 -1.22 5.78 11.64
CA ARG A 208 -2.48 6.24 11.02
C ARG A 208 -3.69 5.88 11.87
#